data_00ba0c166b16700de9e0513809f98407
#
_entry.id   00ba0c166b16700de9e0513809f98407
#
_cell.length_a   1.000
_cell.length_b   1.000
_cell.length_c   1.000
_cell.angle_alpha   90.00
_cell.angle_beta   90.00
_cell.angle_gamma   90.00
#
_symmetry.space_group_name_H-M   'P 1'
#
loop_
_entity.id
_entity.type
_entity.pdbx_description
1 polymer ?
#
loop_
_entity_poly.entity_id
_entity_poly.type
_entity_poly.pdbx_seq_one_letter_code
_entity_poly.pdbx_strand_id
1 'polypeptide(L)'
;MSENKSRREFISQSGKMVTACALFGATGSVAYAADSAKPLCETGKPMTITAKHYYLDNVLLEAGFNFDGSVATSTRTELKTLEIKDGKIVALRDNKSHAVASLPHYDAGGKLMLPAMRDMHIHLDKTFYGGPWRSLNRPAGTTIQDMIRLEQKLLPELQPYTQARAEKLIDLIQSKGSTIAR
;
A
#
# COMPACT_ATOMS: atom_id res chain seq x y z
N MET A 1 25.20 -26.58 -1.77
CA MET A 1 24.68 -26.37 -0.41
C MET A 1 23.89 -25.07 -0.45
N SER A 2 22.56 -25.15 -0.48
CA SER A 2 21.64 -24.02 -0.57
C SER A 2 21.36 -23.53 0.85
N GLU A 3 21.79 -22.31 1.19
CA GLU A 3 21.43 -21.67 2.47
C GLU A 3 19.95 -21.36 2.50
N ASN A 4 19.25 -22.01 3.40
CA ASN A 4 17.85 -21.83 3.67
C ASN A 4 17.68 -20.55 4.53
N LYS A 5 17.53 -19.38 3.88
CA LYS A 5 17.26 -18.12 4.61
C LYS A 5 15.92 -18.19 5.32
N SER A 6 15.93 -17.90 6.61
CA SER A 6 14.76 -17.99 7.47
C SER A 6 13.71 -16.92 7.11
N ARG A 7 12.41 -17.22 7.35
CA ARG A 7 11.29 -16.27 7.18
C ARG A 7 11.53 -14.93 7.89
N ARG A 8 12.28 -14.91 8.99
CA ARG A 8 12.63 -13.68 9.72
C ARG A 8 13.59 -12.78 8.96
N GLU A 9 14.54 -13.33 8.22
CA GLU A 9 15.46 -12.54 7.39
C GLU A 9 14.77 -11.94 6.17
N PHE A 10 13.81 -12.66 5.58
CA PHE A 10 12.99 -12.14 4.49
C PHE A 10 12.14 -10.94 4.94
N ILE A 11 11.49 -11.03 6.10
CA ILE A 11 10.68 -9.94 6.67
C ILE A 11 11.55 -8.75 7.06
N SER A 12 12.74 -8.97 7.59
CA SER A 12 13.70 -7.91 7.95
C SER A 12 14.22 -7.15 6.72
N GLN A 13 14.42 -7.83 5.59
CA GLN A 13 14.82 -7.17 4.34
C GLN A 13 13.69 -6.43 3.66
N SER A 14 12.45 -6.93 3.73
CA SER A 14 11.26 -6.24 3.21
C SER A 14 10.94 -4.95 3.99
N GLY A 15 11.20 -4.92 5.30
CA GLY A 15 11.01 -3.72 6.13
C GLY A 15 11.99 -2.58 5.82
N LYS A 16 13.13 -2.86 5.18
CA LYS A 16 14.11 -1.84 4.79
C LYS A 16 13.81 -1.15 3.47
N MET A 17 12.90 -1.68 2.66
CA MET A 17 12.51 -1.08 1.38
C MET A 17 11.52 0.08 1.48
N VAL A 18 10.88 0.29 2.62
CA VAL A 18 9.91 1.38 2.81
C VAL A 18 10.57 2.71 3.20
N THR A 19 11.86 2.70 3.58
CA THR A 19 12.58 3.91 4.03
C THR A 19 13.48 4.53 2.95
N ALA A 20 13.48 4.02 1.72
CA ALA A 20 14.38 4.46 0.65
C ALA A 20 13.80 5.57 -0.27
N CYS A 21 12.80 6.34 0.18
CA CYS A 21 12.41 7.59 -0.47
C CYS A 21 13.19 8.81 0.01
N ALA A 22 14.17 8.64 0.91
CA ALA A 22 15.07 9.70 1.32
C ALA A 22 16.51 9.25 1.06
N LEU A 23 17.25 10.06 0.26
CA LEU A 23 18.68 9.98 -0.02
C LEU A 23 19.10 9.08 -1.20
N PHE A 24 19.02 9.64 -2.42
CA PHE A 24 20.10 9.56 -3.40
C PHE A 24 20.05 10.79 -4.30
N GLY A 25 20.75 11.82 -3.88
CA GLY A 25 21.29 12.82 -4.79
C GLY A 25 22.54 12.22 -5.42
N ALA A 26 22.53 12.01 -6.72
CA ALA A 26 23.73 11.81 -7.51
C ALA A 26 23.44 12.25 -8.95
N THR A 27 24.03 13.35 -9.28
CA THR A 27 24.54 13.86 -10.56
C THR A 27 24.51 12.86 -11.71
N GLY A 28 23.65 13.15 -12.68
CA GLY A 28 23.63 12.53 -13.98
C GLY A 28 22.57 13.24 -14.81
N SER A 29 22.93 14.42 -15.35
CA SER A 29 22.06 15.19 -16.22
C SER A 29 21.85 14.45 -17.54
N VAL A 30 20.76 13.72 -17.65
CA VAL A 30 20.17 13.41 -18.97
C VAL A 30 19.02 14.39 -19.13
N ALA A 31 19.21 15.40 -19.94
CA ALA A 31 18.17 16.35 -20.31
C ALA A 31 17.10 15.61 -21.13
N TYR A 32 16.08 15.09 -20.43
CA TYR A 32 14.82 14.75 -21.06
C TYR A 32 13.99 16.04 -21.18
N ALA A 33 13.43 16.26 -22.37
CA ALA A 33 12.45 17.31 -22.60
C ALA A 33 11.41 17.28 -21.48
N ALA A 34 11.11 18.46 -20.92
CA ALA A 34 10.15 18.61 -19.82
C ALA A 34 8.78 18.10 -20.27
N ASP A 35 8.52 16.84 -19.98
CA ASP A 35 7.22 16.23 -20.13
C ASP A 35 6.32 16.83 -19.03
N SER A 36 5.14 17.31 -19.39
CA SER A 36 4.22 18.03 -18.50
C SER A 36 3.56 17.15 -17.44
N ALA A 37 4.03 15.92 -17.25
CA ALA A 37 3.52 15.00 -16.27
C ALA A 37 3.81 15.45 -14.83
N LYS A 38 2.78 15.50 -14.00
CA LYS A 38 2.92 15.84 -12.59
C LYS A 38 3.33 14.60 -11.79
N PRO A 39 4.38 14.67 -10.96
CA PRO A 39 4.77 13.53 -10.13
C PRO A 39 3.69 13.21 -9.09
N LEU A 40 3.42 11.94 -8.84
CA LEU A 40 2.44 11.48 -7.82
C LEU A 40 2.89 11.73 -6.39
N CYS A 41 4.15 12.05 -6.17
CA CYS A 41 4.69 12.29 -4.85
C CYS A 41 5.79 13.35 -4.95
N GLU A 42 5.48 14.55 -4.52
CA GLU A 42 6.48 15.58 -4.25
C GLU A 42 6.76 15.59 -2.74
N THR A 43 8.05 15.51 -2.38
CA THR A 43 8.50 15.69 -0.98
C THR A 43 7.80 14.80 0.06
N GLY A 44 7.45 13.56 -0.30
CA GLY A 44 6.84 12.58 0.61
C GLY A 44 5.35 12.78 0.90
N LYS A 45 4.69 13.77 0.30
CA LYS A 45 3.23 13.95 0.42
C LYS A 45 2.53 13.31 -0.79
N PRO A 46 1.49 12.49 -0.57
CA PRO A 46 0.69 11.97 -1.66
C PRO A 46 -0.03 13.11 -2.39
N MET A 47 -0.01 13.08 -3.73
CA MET A 47 -0.77 14.03 -4.52
C MET A 47 -2.21 13.56 -4.66
N THR A 48 -3.16 14.47 -4.46
CA THR A 48 -4.57 14.20 -4.71
C THR A 48 -4.87 14.39 -6.19
N ILE A 49 -5.30 13.34 -6.88
CA ILE A 49 -5.76 13.39 -8.26
C ILE A 49 -7.25 13.73 -8.26
N THR A 50 -7.61 14.88 -8.81
CA THR A 50 -9.01 15.34 -8.94
C THR A 50 -9.60 15.10 -10.32
N ALA A 51 -8.75 14.85 -11.33
CA ALA A 51 -9.19 14.56 -12.67
C ALA A 51 -9.93 13.23 -12.76
N LYS A 52 -11.08 13.21 -13.44
CA LYS A 52 -11.86 11.98 -13.65
C LYS A 52 -11.35 11.15 -14.83
N HIS A 53 -10.64 11.77 -15.78
CA HIS A 53 -10.03 11.13 -16.93
C HIS A 53 -8.59 11.62 -17.06
N TYR A 54 -7.61 10.73 -16.98
CA TYR A 54 -6.18 11.06 -16.97
C TYR A 54 -5.31 9.86 -17.33
N TYR A 55 -4.05 10.14 -17.60
CA TYR A 55 -3.01 9.14 -17.73
C TYR A 55 -2.15 9.05 -16.48
N LEU A 56 -1.79 7.83 -16.12
CA LEU A 56 -0.79 7.53 -15.11
C LEU A 56 0.40 6.87 -15.80
N ASP A 57 1.48 7.63 -15.96
CA ASP A 57 2.69 7.23 -16.65
C ASP A 57 3.71 6.59 -15.71
N ASN A 58 4.69 5.89 -16.27
CA ASN A 58 5.79 5.26 -15.54
C ASN A 58 5.31 4.33 -14.42
N VAL A 59 4.22 3.61 -14.64
CA VAL A 59 3.72 2.61 -13.70
C VAL A 59 4.45 1.30 -13.95
N LEU A 60 5.11 0.76 -12.92
CA LEU A 60 5.69 -0.57 -12.99
C LEU A 60 4.62 -1.60 -12.68
N LEU A 61 4.35 -2.50 -13.61
CA LEU A 61 3.38 -3.58 -13.47
C LEU A 61 4.07 -4.95 -13.48
N GLU A 62 3.51 -5.88 -12.73
CA GLU A 62 3.88 -7.29 -12.84
C GLU A 62 3.42 -7.83 -14.20
N ALA A 63 4.36 -8.38 -14.96
CA ALA A 63 4.15 -8.91 -16.32
C ALA A 63 4.38 -10.42 -16.39
N GLY A 64 4.59 -11.10 -15.26
CA GLY A 64 4.80 -12.53 -15.15
C GLY A 64 6.03 -12.87 -14.32
N PHE A 65 6.52 -14.11 -14.49
CA PHE A 65 7.64 -14.65 -13.72
C PHE A 65 8.76 -15.14 -14.63
N ASN A 66 9.98 -15.07 -14.13
CA ASN A 66 11.12 -15.78 -14.69
C ASN A 66 11.24 -17.14 -13.99
N PHE A 67 11.56 -18.17 -14.74
CA PHE A 67 11.64 -19.54 -14.24
C PHE A 67 13.04 -20.12 -14.45
N ASP A 68 13.46 -20.95 -13.51
CA ASP A 68 14.55 -21.91 -13.67
C ASP A 68 13.92 -23.30 -13.58
N GLY A 69 13.81 -23.97 -14.71
CA GLY A 69 12.99 -25.17 -14.86
C GLY A 69 11.51 -24.88 -14.52
N SER A 70 10.96 -25.51 -13.49
CA SER A 70 9.59 -25.33 -13.00
C SER A 70 9.50 -24.34 -11.81
N VAL A 71 10.63 -23.80 -11.35
CA VAL A 71 10.67 -22.95 -10.16
C VAL A 71 10.68 -21.48 -10.58
N ALA A 72 9.72 -20.70 -10.10
CA ALA A 72 9.72 -19.25 -10.28
C ALA A 72 10.86 -18.62 -9.45
N THR A 73 11.77 -17.91 -10.12
CA THR A 73 12.97 -17.32 -9.50
C THR A 73 12.84 -15.84 -9.25
N SER A 74 12.08 -15.12 -10.07
CA SER A 74 11.83 -13.69 -9.91
C SER A 74 10.55 -13.25 -10.64
N THR A 75 10.03 -12.09 -10.26
CA THR A 75 8.92 -11.43 -10.97
C THR A 75 9.47 -10.59 -12.10
N ARG A 76 8.90 -10.74 -13.30
CA ARG A 76 9.14 -9.84 -14.43
C ARG A 76 8.21 -8.65 -14.34
N THR A 77 8.74 -7.45 -14.51
CA THR A 77 7.97 -6.21 -14.46
C THR A 77 8.15 -5.40 -15.73
N GLU A 78 7.14 -4.62 -16.10
CA GLU A 78 7.16 -3.73 -17.26
C GLU A 78 6.64 -2.34 -16.88
N LEU A 79 7.26 -1.29 -17.44
CA LEU A 79 6.75 0.07 -17.32
C LEU A 79 5.63 0.28 -18.34
N LYS A 80 4.50 0.76 -17.85
CA LYS A 80 3.30 1.03 -18.66
C LYS A 80 2.69 2.39 -18.32
N THR A 81 1.85 2.86 -19.24
CA THR A 81 0.92 3.96 -19.02
C THR A 81 -0.49 3.41 -18.86
N LEU A 82 -1.17 3.83 -17.80
CA LEU A 82 -2.58 3.52 -17.56
C LEU A 82 -3.44 4.69 -17.98
N GLU A 83 -4.48 4.43 -18.76
CA GLU A 83 -5.56 5.39 -18.99
C GLU A 83 -6.67 5.11 -17.96
N ILE A 84 -6.95 6.10 -17.14
CA ILE A 84 -7.92 5.98 -16.04
C ILE A 84 -9.07 6.95 -16.32
N LYS A 85 -10.29 6.41 -16.30
CA LYS A 85 -11.52 7.18 -16.46
C LYS A 85 -12.52 6.77 -15.39
N ASP A 86 -13.07 7.75 -14.67
CA ASP A 86 -14.06 7.55 -13.61
C ASP A 86 -13.64 6.47 -12.59
N GLY A 87 -12.36 6.49 -12.18
CA GLY A 87 -11.77 5.55 -11.22
C GLY A 87 -11.53 4.14 -11.76
N LYS A 88 -11.67 3.91 -13.06
CA LYS A 88 -11.44 2.61 -13.71
C LYS A 88 -10.29 2.69 -14.71
N ILE A 89 -9.47 1.66 -14.76
CA ILE A 89 -8.49 1.48 -15.82
C ILE A 89 -9.24 1.10 -17.08
N VAL A 90 -9.20 1.97 -18.10
CA VAL A 90 -9.91 1.76 -19.38
C VAL A 90 -8.96 1.32 -20.48
N ALA A 91 -7.67 1.61 -20.36
CA ALA A 91 -6.65 1.11 -21.28
C ALA A 91 -5.29 0.94 -20.58
N LEU A 92 -4.53 -0.04 -21.06
CA LEU A 92 -3.13 -0.26 -20.75
C LEU A 92 -2.33 0.02 -22.03
N ARG A 93 -1.33 0.88 -21.92
CA ARG A 93 -0.54 1.35 -23.07
C ARG A 93 0.94 1.17 -22.80
N ASP A 94 1.72 1.20 -23.86
CA ASP A 94 3.16 1.32 -23.72
C ASP A 94 3.52 2.61 -23.00
N ASN A 95 4.61 2.58 -22.24
CA ASN A 95 4.97 3.70 -21.39
C ASN A 95 5.07 5.01 -22.18
N LYS A 96 4.41 6.07 -21.66
CA LYS A 96 4.29 7.40 -22.30
C LYS A 96 3.57 7.41 -23.66
N SER A 97 2.77 6.39 -23.94
CA SER A 97 1.89 6.35 -25.13
C SER A 97 0.50 6.88 -24.77
N HIS A 98 0.10 8.00 -25.38
CA HIS A 98 -1.14 8.69 -25.10
C HIS A 98 -2.01 8.77 -26.38
N ALA A 99 -3.25 8.30 -26.29
CA ALA A 99 -4.21 8.40 -27.42
C ALA A 99 -4.79 9.81 -27.53
N VAL A 100 -4.90 10.54 -26.40
CA VAL A 100 -5.46 11.89 -26.30
C VAL A 100 -4.44 12.79 -25.60
N ALA A 101 -3.70 13.59 -26.34
CA ALA A 101 -2.62 14.42 -25.81
C ALA A 101 -3.08 15.51 -24.81
N SER A 102 -4.37 15.89 -24.82
CA SER A 102 -4.90 16.95 -23.95
C SER A 102 -5.32 16.48 -22.55
N LEU A 103 -5.26 15.17 -22.27
CA LEU A 103 -5.61 14.68 -20.94
C LEU A 103 -4.49 14.98 -19.92
N PRO A 104 -4.83 15.21 -18.66
CA PRO A 104 -3.84 15.35 -17.60
C PRO A 104 -2.96 14.10 -17.48
N HIS A 105 -1.68 14.31 -17.22
CA HIS A 105 -0.69 13.26 -17.00
C HIS A 105 -0.14 13.31 -15.59
N TYR A 106 0.02 12.15 -14.97
CA TYR A 106 0.65 12.00 -13.67
C TYR A 106 1.75 10.95 -13.75
N ASP A 107 2.89 11.22 -13.14
CA ASP A 107 4.04 10.32 -13.17
C ASP A 107 4.10 9.47 -11.89
N ALA A 108 3.99 8.15 -12.03
CA ALA A 108 4.15 7.21 -10.93
C ALA A 108 5.61 7.01 -10.52
N GLY A 109 6.58 7.54 -11.29
CA GLY A 109 8.00 7.49 -10.95
C GLY A 109 8.59 6.08 -10.92
N GLY A 110 8.08 5.16 -11.73
CA GLY A 110 8.53 3.76 -11.76
C GLY A 110 8.11 2.94 -10.54
N LYS A 111 7.12 3.40 -9.77
CA LYS A 111 6.61 2.64 -8.61
C LYS A 111 5.79 1.45 -9.05
N LEU A 112 5.97 0.34 -8.34
CA LEU A 112 5.19 -0.88 -8.55
C LEU A 112 3.74 -0.65 -8.11
N MET A 113 2.82 -0.86 -9.05
CA MET A 113 1.40 -0.88 -8.77
C MET A 113 0.97 -2.31 -8.42
N LEU A 114 0.35 -2.45 -7.27
CA LEU A 114 -0.23 -3.71 -6.80
C LEU A 114 -1.72 -3.53 -6.58
N PRO A 115 -2.52 -4.61 -6.63
CA PRO A 115 -3.88 -4.58 -6.11
C PRO A 115 -3.88 -4.11 -4.67
N ALA A 116 -4.88 -3.32 -4.30
CA ALA A 116 -5.03 -2.84 -2.93
C ALA A 116 -5.15 -4.02 -1.96
N MET A 117 -4.51 -3.88 -0.81
CA MET A 117 -4.59 -4.89 0.24
C MET A 117 -6.00 -4.97 0.80
N ARG A 118 -6.39 -6.17 1.23
CA ARG A 118 -7.68 -6.46 1.85
C ARG A 118 -7.42 -6.96 3.26
N ASP A 119 -7.98 -6.27 4.24
CA ASP A 119 -7.99 -6.76 5.62
C ASP A 119 -9.29 -7.55 5.81
N MET A 120 -9.17 -8.87 5.81
CA MET A 120 -10.32 -9.78 5.80
C MET A 120 -10.81 -10.13 7.20
N HIS A 121 -10.15 -9.63 8.24
CA HIS A 121 -10.57 -9.84 9.63
C HIS A 121 -10.09 -8.68 10.50
N ILE A 122 -10.96 -7.71 10.75
CA ILE A 122 -10.67 -6.56 11.59
C ILE A 122 -11.85 -6.23 12.51
N HIS A 123 -11.56 -5.87 13.74
CA HIS A 123 -12.56 -5.40 14.69
C HIS A 123 -12.45 -3.88 14.86
N LEU A 124 -13.34 -3.15 14.25
CA LEU A 124 -13.42 -1.68 14.37
C LEU A 124 -14.13 -1.25 15.66
N ASP A 125 -15.07 -2.07 16.13
CA ASP A 125 -15.97 -1.81 17.23
C ASP A 125 -15.29 -1.84 18.61
N LYS A 126 -14.28 -2.69 18.78
CA LYS A 126 -13.61 -2.96 20.05
C LYS A 126 -12.10 -2.70 20.07
N THR A 127 -11.60 -1.97 19.09
CA THR A 127 -10.18 -1.60 19.04
C THR A 127 -9.79 -0.65 20.19
N PHE A 128 -8.58 -0.81 20.73
CA PHE A 128 -7.95 0.18 21.62
C PHE A 128 -7.16 1.24 20.87
N TYR A 129 -6.96 1.05 19.57
CA TYR A 129 -6.20 1.99 18.77
C TYR A 129 -6.84 3.39 18.78
N GLY A 130 -6.01 4.39 18.90
CA GLY A 130 -6.47 5.77 18.94
C GLY A 130 -6.90 6.29 20.32
N GLY A 131 -6.84 5.45 21.36
CA GLY A 131 -6.99 5.81 22.76
C GLY A 131 -5.69 5.67 23.56
N PRO A 132 -5.73 5.87 24.88
CA PRO A 132 -4.60 5.59 25.75
C PRO A 132 -4.14 4.14 25.60
N TRP A 133 -2.83 3.93 25.64
CA TRP A 133 -2.27 2.58 25.56
C TRP A 133 -2.78 1.72 26.71
N ARG A 134 -3.24 0.51 26.40
CA ARG A 134 -3.68 -0.47 27.38
C ARG A 134 -3.02 -1.82 27.08
N SER A 135 -2.43 -2.43 28.08
CA SER A 135 -2.00 -3.81 28.00
C SER A 135 -3.14 -4.73 28.44
N LEU A 136 -3.47 -5.72 27.63
CA LEU A 136 -4.30 -6.83 28.06
C LEU A 136 -3.38 -7.87 28.68
N ASN A 137 -3.39 -7.94 30.03
CA ASN A 137 -2.72 -9.02 30.71
C ASN A 137 -3.50 -10.33 30.47
N ARG A 138 -2.84 -11.27 29.82
CA ARG A 138 -3.38 -12.63 29.60
C ARG A 138 -2.54 -13.63 30.36
N PRO A 139 -2.95 -14.01 31.58
CA PRO A 139 -2.29 -15.08 32.32
C PRO A 139 -2.25 -16.37 31.52
N ALA A 140 -1.25 -17.20 31.74
CA ALA A 140 -1.19 -18.53 31.17
C ALA A 140 -2.47 -19.32 31.52
N GLY A 141 -3.05 -20.01 30.53
CA GLY A 141 -4.30 -20.74 30.70
C GLY A 141 -5.58 -19.94 30.48
N THR A 142 -5.49 -18.65 30.12
CA THR A 142 -6.67 -17.85 29.74
C THR A 142 -7.43 -18.51 28.60
N THR A 143 -8.72 -18.76 28.80
CA THR A 143 -9.62 -19.38 27.83
C THR A 143 -10.32 -18.32 26.94
N ILE A 144 -10.97 -18.76 25.86
CA ILE A 144 -11.84 -17.90 25.05
C ILE A 144 -12.97 -17.30 25.88
N GLN A 145 -13.55 -18.09 26.83
CA GLN A 145 -14.62 -17.62 27.68
C GLN A 145 -14.18 -16.50 28.61
N ASP A 146 -12.93 -16.55 29.09
CA ASP A 146 -12.36 -15.48 29.91
C ASP A 146 -12.18 -14.20 29.09
N MET A 147 -11.79 -14.33 27.82
CA MET A 147 -11.70 -13.20 26.91
C MET A 147 -13.07 -12.57 26.63
N ILE A 148 -14.10 -13.37 26.42
CA ILE A 148 -15.48 -12.88 26.24
C ILE A 148 -15.94 -12.12 27.48
N ARG A 149 -15.72 -12.66 28.70
CA ARG A 149 -16.05 -11.96 29.93
C ARG A 149 -15.31 -10.65 30.10
N LEU A 150 -14.04 -10.61 29.69
CA LEU A 150 -13.25 -9.38 29.73
C LEU A 150 -13.81 -8.35 28.74
N GLU A 151 -14.12 -8.76 27.52
CA GLU A 151 -14.73 -7.88 26.51
C GLU A 151 -16.07 -7.31 27.00
N GLN A 152 -16.93 -8.13 27.60
CA GLN A 152 -18.20 -7.67 28.16
C GLN A 152 -18.05 -6.58 29.24
N LYS A 153 -16.93 -6.60 29.98
CA LYS A 153 -16.61 -5.53 30.94
C LYS A 153 -16.07 -4.27 30.29
N LEU A 154 -15.28 -4.43 29.22
CA LEU A 154 -14.61 -3.32 28.55
C LEU A 154 -15.48 -2.58 27.54
N LEU A 155 -16.40 -3.28 26.87
CA LEU A 155 -17.22 -2.69 25.83
C LEU A 155 -18.03 -1.47 26.28
N PRO A 156 -18.68 -1.46 27.47
CA PRO A 156 -19.38 -0.25 27.93
C PRO A 156 -18.49 0.96 28.10
N GLU A 157 -17.22 0.77 28.49
CA GLU A 157 -16.24 1.86 28.59
C GLU A 157 -15.78 2.37 27.23
N LEU A 158 -15.72 1.48 26.24
CA LEU A 158 -15.23 1.80 24.88
C LEU A 158 -16.31 2.43 24.01
N GLN A 159 -17.57 2.09 24.24
CA GLN A 159 -18.71 2.45 23.39
C GLN A 159 -18.81 3.95 23.08
N PRO A 160 -18.64 4.88 24.03
CA PRO A 160 -18.73 6.32 23.75
C PRO A 160 -17.68 6.83 22.75
N TYR A 161 -16.59 6.09 22.57
CA TYR A 161 -15.44 6.47 21.72
C TYR A 161 -15.27 5.56 20.51
N THR A 162 -16.21 4.63 20.26
CA THR A 162 -16.08 3.62 19.22
C THR A 162 -15.90 4.24 17.84
N GLN A 163 -16.71 5.25 17.49
CA GLN A 163 -16.59 5.91 16.20
C GLN A 163 -15.20 6.52 15.99
N ALA A 164 -14.73 7.34 16.93
CA ALA A 164 -13.43 8.00 16.80
C ALA A 164 -12.25 7.00 16.71
N ARG A 165 -12.35 5.86 17.39
CA ARG A 165 -11.34 4.79 17.31
C ARG A 165 -11.43 4.03 16.01
N ALA A 166 -12.64 3.72 15.52
CA ALA A 166 -12.85 3.09 14.24
C ALA A 166 -12.27 3.94 13.10
N GLU A 167 -12.55 5.24 13.09
CA GLU A 167 -11.99 6.19 12.11
C GLU A 167 -10.46 6.16 12.11
N LYS A 168 -9.83 6.27 13.28
CA LYS A 168 -8.36 6.21 13.40
C LYS A 168 -7.78 4.87 12.94
N LEU A 169 -8.47 3.76 13.20
CA LEU A 169 -8.01 2.45 12.74
C LEU A 169 -8.17 2.32 11.23
N ILE A 170 -9.25 2.84 10.65
CA ILE A 170 -9.44 2.91 9.19
C ILE A 170 -8.32 3.74 8.55
N ASP A 171 -8.01 4.92 9.08
CA ASP A 171 -6.92 5.76 8.60
C ASP A 171 -5.58 5.01 8.64
N LEU A 172 -5.32 4.26 9.71
CA LEU A 172 -4.10 3.45 9.82
C LEU A 172 -4.03 2.38 8.74
N ILE A 173 -5.07 1.57 8.55
CA ILE A 173 -5.05 0.49 7.56
C ILE A 173 -4.98 1.03 6.14
N GLN A 174 -5.66 2.15 5.84
CA GLN A 174 -5.56 2.82 4.56
C GLN A 174 -4.14 3.37 4.31
N SER A 175 -3.51 3.96 5.32
CA SER A 175 -2.12 4.42 5.23
C SER A 175 -1.11 3.30 4.95
N LYS A 176 -1.51 2.04 5.19
CA LYS A 176 -0.73 0.83 4.91
C LYS A 176 -1.15 0.12 3.61
N GLY A 177 -2.07 0.73 2.84
CA GLY A 177 -2.47 0.23 1.53
C GLY A 177 -3.69 -0.69 1.54
N SER A 178 -4.35 -0.90 2.69
CA SER A 178 -5.62 -1.62 2.74
C SER A 178 -6.76 -0.68 2.37
N THR A 179 -7.54 -1.03 1.35
CA THR A 179 -8.71 -0.26 0.91
C THR A 179 -10.02 -1.01 1.09
N ILE A 180 -9.96 -2.26 1.49
CA ILE A 180 -11.12 -3.10 1.80
C ILE A 180 -10.89 -3.72 3.17
N ALA A 181 -11.87 -3.54 4.06
CA ALA A 181 -11.88 -4.15 5.38
C ALA A 181 -13.19 -4.93 5.59
N ARG A 182 -13.12 -6.07 6.31
CA ARG A 182 -14.27 -6.91 6.63
C ARG A 182 -14.21 -7.38 8.09
#